data_632b503515539004327dbb29ae3689b5
#
_entry.id   632b503515539004327dbb29ae3689b5
#
_cell.length_a   1.000
_cell.length_b   1.000
_cell.length_c   1.000
_cell.angle_alpha   90.00
_cell.angle_beta   90.00
_cell.angle_gamma   90.00
#
_symmetry.space_group_name_H-M   'P 1'
#
loop_
_entity.id
_entity.type
_entity.pdbx_description
1 polymer ?
#
loop_
_entity_poly.entity_id
_entity_poly.type
_entity_poly.pdbx_seq_one_letter_code
_entity_poly.pdbx_strand_id
1 'polypeptide(L)'
;AIERVSSNINNITTGNMGIGKVVSFVDIIKETNQALNENQQEYYSIPDSADLIAQEFLLFESSGNSDLESLVDANYSKARITLRTPFTDSLEGKQFLDRAQSYFDQEFEGLAKVTFTGIGTLMTVTFEQAIYSSGASYLLAFSMITVLMVLMIGNIKIGLISMIPNVLPIIFISMIM
;
A
#
# COMPACT_ATOMS: atom_id res chain seq x y z
N ALA A 1 12.61 -5.42 15.43
CA ALA A 1 11.52 -5.61 14.45
C ALA A 1 11.68 -4.68 13.25
N ILE A 2 11.67 -3.33 13.42
CA ILE A 2 11.71 -2.36 12.30
C ILE A 2 12.93 -2.59 11.40
N GLU A 3 14.14 -2.72 11.94
CA GLU A 3 15.35 -3.00 11.16
C GLU A 3 15.22 -4.29 10.36
N ARG A 4 14.73 -5.37 10.98
CA ARG A 4 14.54 -6.66 10.32
C ARG A 4 13.52 -6.57 9.18
N VAL A 5 12.44 -5.81 9.37
CA VAL A 5 11.47 -5.53 8.32
C VAL A 5 12.12 -4.72 7.21
N SER A 6 12.84 -3.64 7.52
CA SER A 6 13.49 -2.79 6.51
C SER A 6 14.49 -3.56 5.65
N SER A 7 15.23 -4.53 6.24
CA SER A 7 16.20 -5.35 5.50
C SER A 7 15.56 -6.46 4.67
N ASN A 8 14.46 -7.05 5.15
CA ASN A 8 13.85 -8.24 4.52
C ASN A 8 12.66 -7.90 3.60
N ILE A 9 12.15 -6.69 3.66
CA ILE A 9 10.95 -6.29 2.94
C ILE A 9 11.11 -6.35 1.42
N ASN A 10 12.34 -6.24 0.92
CA ASN A 10 12.66 -6.40 -0.50
C ASN A 10 12.30 -7.80 -1.05
N ASN A 11 12.09 -8.78 -0.17
CA ASN A 11 11.65 -10.13 -0.53
C ASN A 11 10.12 -10.19 -0.77
N ILE A 12 9.38 -9.13 -0.41
CA ILE A 12 7.95 -9.02 -0.69
C ILE A 12 7.77 -8.44 -2.09
N THR A 13 7.84 -9.30 -3.09
CA THR A 13 7.57 -8.93 -4.49
C THR A 13 6.24 -9.53 -4.94
N THR A 14 5.50 -8.82 -5.78
CA THR A 14 4.29 -9.31 -6.42
C THR A 14 4.31 -8.87 -7.88
N GLY A 15 4.48 -9.82 -8.80
CA GLY A 15 4.62 -9.49 -10.21
C GLY A 15 5.83 -8.57 -10.47
N ASN A 16 5.56 -7.43 -11.09
CA ASN A 16 6.56 -6.38 -11.34
C ASN A 16 6.69 -5.38 -10.19
N MET A 17 5.87 -5.52 -9.13
CA MET A 17 5.90 -4.64 -7.97
C MET A 17 6.97 -5.07 -6.99
N GLY A 18 8.02 -4.28 -6.90
CA GLY A 18 9.08 -4.41 -5.89
C GLY A 18 9.14 -3.16 -5.01
N ILE A 19 9.88 -3.24 -3.92
CA ILE A 19 10.11 -2.08 -3.05
C ILE A 19 11.42 -1.42 -3.49
N GLY A 20 11.34 -0.14 -3.88
CA GLY A 20 12.52 0.61 -4.34
C GLY A 20 13.34 1.17 -3.18
N LYS A 21 12.71 1.74 -2.16
CA LYS A 21 13.37 2.29 -0.99
C LYS A 21 12.45 2.21 0.23
N VAL A 22 13.04 1.82 1.37
CA VAL A 22 12.42 1.90 2.69
C VAL A 22 13.08 3.04 3.45
N VAL A 23 12.29 3.83 4.14
CA VAL A 23 12.79 4.90 5.02
C VAL A 23 12.08 4.79 6.36
N SER A 24 12.86 4.72 7.42
CA SER A 24 12.37 4.62 8.80
C SER A 24 13.25 5.47 9.74
N PHE A 25 12.82 5.67 10.97
CA PHE A 25 13.65 6.35 11.96
C PHE A 25 14.93 5.56 12.31
N VAL A 26 14.96 4.26 12.03
CA VAL A 26 16.16 3.43 12.23
C VAL A 26 17.29 3.89 11.30
N ASP A 27 16.97 4.37 10.11
CA ASP A 27 17.97 4.89 9.19
C ASP A 27 18.62 6.16 9.74
N ILE A 28 17.83 7.03 10.41
CA ILE A 28 18.34 8.23 11.09
C ILE A 28 19.32 7.83 12.20
N ILE A 29 18.98 6.83 13.03
CA ILE A 29 19.88 6.35 14.09
C ILE A 29 21.19 5.88 13.49
N LYS A 30 21.15 5.04 12.44
CA LYS A 30 22.36 4.51 11.81
C LYS A 30 23.23 5.61 11.19
N GLU A 31 22.60 6.56 10.51
CA GLU A 31 23.30 7.70 9.92
C GLU A 31 23.92 8.60 11.01
N THR A 32 23.22 8.84 12.11
CA THR A 32 23.71 9.64 13.23
C THR A 32 24.88 8.93 13.92
N ASN A 33 24.75 7.65 14.24
CA ASN A 33 25.83 6.85 14.83
C ASN A 33 27.08 6.86 13.93
N GLN A 34 26.91 6.67 12.63
CA GLN A 34 28.01 6.75 11.67
C GLN A 34 28.66 8.14 11.66
N ALA A 35 27.86 9.21 11.63
CA ALA A 35 28.36 10.59 11.61
C ALA A 35 29.16 10.93 12.89
N LEU A 36 28.73 10.47 14.04
CA LEU A 36 29.43 10.65 15.31
C LEU A 36 30.74 9.86 15.40
N ASN A 37 30.91 8.81 14.59
CA ASN A 37 32.09 7.99 14.51
C ASN A 37 32.89 8.22 13.22
N GLU A 38 33.16 9.48 12.90
CA GLU A 38 34.03 9.92 11.78
C GLU A 38 33.58 9.40 10.39
N ASN A 39 32.27 9.14 10.20
CA ASN A 39 31.68 8.55 8.99
C ASN A 39 32.23 7.14 8.62
N GLN A 40 32.74 6.41 9.57
CA GLN A 40 33.23 5.06 9.32
C GLN A 40 32.04 4.11 9.06
N GLN A 41 32.14 3.30 8.00
CA GLN A 41 31.04 2.44 7.54
C GLN A 41 30.67 1.36 8.56
N GLU A 42 31.57 0.95 9.43
CA GLU A 42 31.31 -0.04 10.49
C GLU A 42 30.31 0.44 11.53
N TYR A 43 30.16 1.75 11.69
CA TYR A 43 29.20 2.38 12.62
C TYR A 43 27.85 2.68 11.97
N TYR A 44 27.63 2.29 10.71
CA TYR A 44 26.29 2.33 10.11
C TYR A 44 25.42 1.18 10.66
N SER A 45 25.17 1.21 11.95
CA SER A 45 24.48 0.20 12.74
C SER A 45 23.68 0.84 13.88
N ILE A 46 22.73 0.09 14.43
CA ILE A 46 22.02 0.53 15.66
C ILE A 46 22.95 0.33 16.83
N PRO A 47 23.18 1.37 17.68
CA PRO A 47 23.95 1.20 18.92
C PRO A 47 23.35 0.16 19.86
N ASP A 48 24.18 -0.57 20.59
CA ASP A 48 23.74 -1.58 21.55
C ASP A 48 23.12 -0.97 22.81
N SER A 49 23.41 0.30 23.12
CA SER A 49 22.93 1.00 24.31
C SER A 49 21.69 1.85 24.01
N ALA A 50 20.59 1.61 24.73
CA ALA A 50 19.40 2.44 24.67
C ALA A 50 19.66 3.91 25.04
N ASP A 51 20.60 4.15 25.99
CA ASP A 51 20.96 5.50 26.41
C ASP A 51 21.69 6.25 25.27
N LEU A 52 22.51 5.56 24.49
CA LEU A 52 23.20 6.14 23.35
C LEU A 52 22.20 6.49 22.24
N ILE A 53 21.23 5.61 21.96
CA ILE A 53 20.15 5.88 21.01
C ILE A 53 19.36 7.14 21.43
N ALA A 54 19.03 7.27 22.72
CA ALA A 54 18.32 8.44 23.22
C ALA A 54 19.16 9.74 23.07
N GLN A 55 20.47 9.67 23.31
CA GLN A 55 21.37 10.82 23.09
C GLN A 55 21.48 11.19 21.61
N GLU A 56 21.56 10.22 20.71
CA GLU A 56 21.58 10.44 19.25
C GLU A 56 20.28 11.10 18.77
N PHE A 57 19.14 10.70 19.29
CA PHE A 57 17.87 11.38 19.02
C PHE A 57 17.88 12.84 19.47
N LEU A 58 18.32 13.12 20.70
CA LEU A 58 18.42 14.49 21.22
C LEU A 58 19.37 15.35 20.39
N LEU A 59 20.50 14.79 19.94
CA LEU A 59 21.43 15.48 19.06
C LEU A 59 20.81 15.79 17.71
N PHE A 60 20.10 14.82 17.14
CA PHE A 60 19.44 15.00 15.86
C PHE A 60 18.32 16.06 15.96
N GLU A 61 17.48 16.03 16.99
CA GLU A 61 16.46 17.06 17.25
C GLU A 61 17.09 18.44 17.41
N SER A 62 18.21 18.53 18.17
CA SER A 62 18.89 19.81 18.42
C SER A 62 19.56 20.40 17.17
N SER A 63 19.81 19.59 16.14
CA SER A 63 20.36 20.05 14.86
C SER A 63 19.37 20.87 14.03
N GLY A 64 18.10 20.96 14.46
CA GLY A 64 17.05 21.71 13.76
C GLY A 64 16.47 20.98 12.54
N ASN A 65 16.78 19.70 12.36
CA ASN A 65 16.24 18.90 11.29
C ASN A 65 14.85 18.34 11.71
N SER A 66 13.82 18.63 10.92
CA SER A 66 12.44 18.18 11.18
C SER A 66 12.12 16.79 10.63
N ASP A 67 13.09 16.09 10.06
CA ASP A 67 12.86 14.79 9.45
C ASP A 67 12.40 13.75 10.45
N LEU A 68 12.89 13.82 11.70
CA LEU A 68 12.48 12.92 12.78
C LEU A 68 10.99 13.08 13.11
N GLU A 69 10.48 14.32 13.18
CA GLU A 69 9.06 14.61 13.44
C GLU A 69 8.14 14.01 12.38
N SER A 70 8.64 13.79 11.16
CA SER A 70 7.90 13.13 10.09
C SER A 70 7.82 11.61 10.25
N LEU A 71 8.72 11.00 11.05
CA LEU A 71 8.88 9.56 11.20
C LEU A 71 8.40 9.03 12.56
N VAL A 72 8.40 9.84 13.60
CA VAL A 72 7.92 9.50 14.94
C VAL A 72 7.09 10.62 15.53
N ASP A 73 6.14 10.29 16.39
CA ASP A 73 5.35 11.29 17.11
C ASP A 73 6.11 11.79 18.36
N ALA A 74 5.72 12.97 18.89
CA ALA A 74 6.35 13.60 20.03
C ALA A 74 6.40 12.75 21.31
N ASN A 75 5.57 11.74 21.43
CA ASN A 75 5.55 10.81 22.57
C ASN A 75 6.25 9.49 22.28
N TYR A 76 6.86 9.32 21.11
CA TYR A 76 7.49 8.07 20.64
C TYR A 76 6.55 6.85 20.71
N SER A 77 5.24 7.10 20.59
CA SER A 77 4.20 6.06 20.64
C SER A 77 3.83 5.54 19.27
N LYS A 78 4.17 6.28 18.23
CA LYS A 78 3.91 5.93 16.83
C LYS A 78 5.15 6.17 15.99
N ALA A 79 5.42 5.22 15.10
CA ALA A 79 6.50 5.35 14.13
C ALA A 79 5.97 5.12 12.71
N ARG A 80 6.53 5.84 11.75
CA ARG A 80 6.25 5.69 10.33
C ARG A 80 7.39 4.95 9.65
N ILE A 81 7.01 3.95 8.85
CA ILE A 81 7.89 3.32 7.88
C ILE A 81 7.37 3.72 6.49
N THR A 82 8.17 4.39 5.70
CA THR A 82 7.80 4.82 4.36
C THR A 82 8.36 3.84 3.33
N LEU A 83 7.46 3.20 2.59
CA LEU A 83 7.79 2.29 1.50
C LEU A 83 7.59 3.03 0.17
N ARG A 84 8.63 3.11 -0.64
CA ARG A 84 8.55 3.63 -2.01
C ARG A 84 8.44 2.47 -2.97
N THR A 85 7.32 2.39 -3.67
CA THR A 85 7.03 1.36 -4.66
C THR A 85 6.79 2.02 -6.01
N PRO A 86 7.13 1.36 -7.13
CA PRO A 86 6.73 1.85 -8.44
C PRO A 86 5.20 1.84 -8.55
N PHE A 87 4.68 2.71 -9.39
CA PHE A 87 3.26 2.70 -9.70
C PHE A 87 2.97 1.47 -10.59
N THR A 88 1.96 0.69 -10.19
CA THR A 88 1.52 -0.50 -10.91
C THR A 88 -0.01 -0.54 -10.98
N ASP A 89 -0.57 -1.54 -11.63
CA ASP A 89 -2.02 -1.68 -11.69
C ASP A 89 -2.63 -1.98 -10.31
N SER A 90 -3.95 -1.74 -10.19
CA SER A 90 -4.65 -1.86 -8.91
C SER A 90 -4.73 -3.28 -8.40
N LEU A 91 -4.69 -4.28 -9.29
CA LEU A 91 -4.80 -5.68 -8.92
C LEU A 91 -3.49 -6.18 -8.28
N GLU A 92 -2.35 -5.89 -8.89
CA GLU A 92 -1.04 -6.17 -8.32
C GLU A 92 -0.82 -5.38 -7.02
N GLY A 93 -1.23 -4.11 -7.01
CA GLY A 93 -1.18 -3.24 -5.82
C GLY A 93 -1.95 -3.82 -4.64
N LYS A 94 -3.15 -4.36 -4.86
CA LYS A 94 -3.94 -5.01 -3.82
C LYS A 94 -3.27 -6.26 -3.27
N GLN A 95 -2.79 -7.14 -4.15
CA GLN A 95 -2.08 -8.36 -3.74
C GLN A 95 -0.81 -8.04 -2.95
N PHE A 96 -0.09 -6.99 -3.35
CA PHE A 96 1.07 -6.51 -2.62
C PHE A 96 0.70 -6.02 -1.22
N LEU A 97 -0.34 -5.18 -1.09
CA LEU A 97 -0.81 -4.68 0.21
C LEU A 97 -1.23 -5.81 1.15
N ASP A 98 -1.96 -6.81 0.66
CA ASP A 98 -2.42 -7.93 1.48
C ASP A 98 -1.23 -8.79 1.97
N ARG A 99 -0.24 -9.04 1.13
CA ARG A 99 1.00 -9.74 1.53
C ARG A 99 1.83 -8.92 2.51
N ALA A 100 2.00 -7.64 2.23
CA ALA A 100 2.72 -6.73 3.12
C ALA A 100 2.04 -6.64 4.48
N GLN A 101 0.70 -6.50 4.53
CA GLN A 101 -0.04 -6.48 5.78
C GLN A 101 0.21 -7.77 6.58
N SER A 102 0.07 -8.94 5.95
CA SER A 102 0.30 -10.23 6.62
C SER A 102 1.73 -10.36 7.17
N TYR A 103 2.72 -9.91 6.41
CA TYR A 103 4.12 -9.94 6.84
C TYR A 103 4.36 -9.01 8.04
N PHE A 104 3.86 -7.78 7.98
CA PHE A 104 4.01 -6.83 9.07
C PHE A 104 3.25 -7.28 10.32
N ASP A 105 2.07 -7.84 10.18
CA ASP A 105 1.29 -8.36 11.32
C ASP A 105 2.04 -9.49 12.04
N GLN A 106 2.74 -10.36 11.31
CA GLN A 106 3.58 -11.41 11.89
C GLN A 106 4.82 -10.83 12.60
N GLU A 107 5.52 -9.91 11.96
CA GLU A 107 6.76 -9.34 12.51
C GLU A 107 6.54 -8.43 13.71
N PHE A 108 5.37 -7.82 13.82
CA PHE A 108 4.98 -6.92 14.91
C PHE A 108 3.97 -7.53 15.88
N GLU A 109 3.70 -8.84 15.77
CA GLU A 109 2.76 -9.53 16.65
C GLU A 109 3.12 -9.30 18.12
N GLY A 110 2.15 -8.80 18.91
CA GLY A 110 2.35 -8.48 20.34
C GLY A 110 3.22 -7.25 20.63
N LEU A 111 3.82 -6.61 19.64
CA LEU A 111 4.69 -5.42 19.79
C LEU A 111 3.97 -4.13 19.42
N ALA A 112 3.31 -4.09 18.26
CA ALA A 112 2.66 -2.89 17.76
C ALA A 112 1.55 -3.23 16.77
N LYS A 113 0.56 -2.32 16.66
CA LYS A 113 -0.46 -2.40 15.64
C LYS A 113 0.05 -1.68 14.38
N VAL A 114 0.09 -2.39 13.26
CA VAL A 114 0.47 -1.83 11.97
C VAL A 114 -0.77 -1.41 11.17
N THR A 115 -0.68 -0.27 10.51
CA THR A 115 -1.74 0.24 9.63
C THR A 115 -1.11 0.81 8.36
N PHE A 116 -1.47 0.27 7.22
CA PHE A 116 -1.05 0.80 5.93
C PHE A 116 -1.86 2.05 5.58
N THR A 117 -1.17 3.09 5.14
CA THR A 117 -1.77 4.37 4.75
C THR A 117 -0.94 5.02 3.63
N GLY A 118 -1.37 6.16 3.18
CA GLY A 118 -0.70 6.92 2.12
C GLY A 118 -1.41 6.81 0.78
N ILE A 119 -0.92 7.62 -0.18
CA ILE A 119 -1.59 7.78 -1.48
C ILE A 119 -1.67 6.47 -2.27
N GLY A 120 -0.64 5.64 -2.23
CA GLY A 120 -0.63 4.33 -2.91
C GLY A 120 -1.71 3.40 -2.39
N THR A 121 -1.81 3.25 -1.07
CA THR A 121 -2.84 2.45 -0.41
C THR A 121 -4.25 2.97 -0.72
N LEU A 122 -4.46 4.29 -0.59
CA LEU A 122 -5.75 4.92 -0.87
C LEU A 122 -6.17 4.72 -2.33
N MET A 123 -5.26 4.93 -3.28
CA MET A 123 -5.55 4.70 -4.70
C MET A 123 -5.92 3.25 -4.96
N THR A 124 -5.13 2.30 -4.48
CA THR A 124 -5.39 0.86 -4.68
C THR A 124 -6.78 0.47 -4.17
N VAL A 125 -7.12 0.84 -2.93
CA VAL A 125 -8.43 0.52 -2.33
C VAL A 125 -9.58 1.24 -3.04
N THR A 126 -9.38 2.52 -3.42
CA THR A 126 -10.41 3.30 -4.11
C THR A 126 -10.70 2.75 -5.49
N PHE A 127 -9.68 2.39 -6.27
CA PHE A 127 -9.87 1.79 -7.58
C PHE A 127 -10.54 0.42 -7.49
N GLU A 128 -10.15 -0.42 -6.54
CA GLU A 128 -10.82 -1.70 -6.30
C GLU A 128 -12.31 -1.49 -6.04
N GLN A 129 -12.66 -0.62 -5.10
CA GLN A 129 -14.06 -0.30 -4.78
C GLN A 129 -14.83 0.29 -5.98
N ALA A 130 -14.18 1.15 -6.76
CA ALA A 130 -14.77 1.76 -7.94
C ALA A 130 -15.09 0.69 -9.00
N ILE A 131 -14.20 -0.27 -9.23
CA ILE A 131 -14.43 -1.38 -10.17
C ILE A 131 -15.61 -2.23 -9.73
N TYR A 132 -15.66 -2.65 -8.45
CA TYR A 132 -16.77 -3.44 -7.92
C TYR A 132 -18.10 -2.69 -7.97
N SER A 133 -18.12 -1.42 -7.55
CA SER A 133 -19.31 -0.58 -7.55
C SER A 133 -19.83 -0.33 -8.97
N SER A 134 -18.94 -0.05 -9.91
CA SER A 134 -19.29 0.11 -11.31
C SER A 134 -19.85 -1.18 -11.91
N GLY A 135 -19.21 -2.32 -11.64
CA GLY A 135 -19.68 -3.63 -12.09
C GLY A 135 -21.10 -3.95 -11.57
N ALA A 136 -21.35 -3.71 -10.29
CA ALA A 136 -22.67 -3.90 -9.69
C ALA A 136 -23.74 -2.99 -10.31
N SER A 137 -23.38 -1.72 -10.57
CA SER A 137 -24.26 -0.74 -11.22
C SER A 137 -24.60 -1.14 -12.65
N TYR A 138 -23.61 -1.61 -13.42
CA TYR A 138 -23.85 -2.13 -14.77
C TYR A 138 -24.74 -3.35 -14.78
N LEU A 139 -24.55 -4.31 -13.86
CA LEU A 139 -25.40 -5.48 -13.75
C LEU A 139 -26.85 -5.12 -13.41
N LEU A 140 -27.05 -4.16 -12.49
CA LEU A 140 -28.37 -3.69 -12.12
C LEU A 140 -29.06 -3.01 -13.32
N ALA A 141 -28.38 -2.10 -13.98
CA ALA A 141 -28.92 -1.41 -15.17
C ALA A 141 -29.27 -2.40 -16.29
N PHE A 142 -28.38 -3.35 -16.55
CA PHE A 142 -28.59 -4.39 -17.55
C PHE A 142 -29.79 -5.27 -17.22
N SER A 143 -29.96 -5.66 -15.96
CA SER A 143 -31.12 -6.44 -15.49
C SER A 143 -32.42 -5.66 -15.67
N MET A 144 -32.44 -4.36 -15.33
CA MET A 144 -33.60 -3.50 -15.51
C MET A 144 -34.01 -3.37 -16.98
N ILE A 145 -33.03 -3.11 -17.84
CA ILE A 145 -33.27 -3.01 -19.29
C ILE A 145 -33.80 -4.34 -19.84
N THR A 146 -33.23 -5.47 -19.39
CA THR A 146 -33.69 -6.81 -19.80
C THR A 146 -35.15 -7.03 -19.46
N VAL A 147 -35.55 -6.73 -18.22
CA VAL A 147 -36.95 -6.85 -17.77
C VAL A 147 -37.87 -5.97 -18.63
N LEU A 148 -37.51 -4.71 -18.86
CA LEU A 148 -38.31 -3.80 -19.69
C LEU A 148 -38.45 -4.32 -21.13
N MET A 149 -37.38 -4.82 -21.74
CA MET A 149 -37.41 -5.38 -23.08
C MET A 149 -38.31 -6.62 -23.19
N VAL A 150 -38.23 -7.51 -22.18
CA VAL A 150 -39.10 -8.69 -22.12
C VAL A 150 -40.57 -8.29 -22.00
N LEU A 151 -40.88 -7.29 -21.16
CA LEU A 151 -42.25 -6.78 -20.99
C LEU A 151 -42.79 -6.13 -22.25
N MET A 152 -41.97 -5.33 -22.95
CA MET A 152 -42.39 -4.68 -24.22
C MET A 152 -42.64 -5.67 -25.35
N ILE A 153 -41.80 -6.69 -25.46
CA ILE A 153 -41.89 -7.68 -26.56
C ILE A 153 -42.93 -8.76 -26.23
N GLY A 154 -43.25 -8.99 -24.95
CA GLY A 154 -44.17 -10.01 -24.51
C GLY A 154 -43.66 -11.46 -24.66
N ASN A 155 -42.39 -11.62 -25.06
CA ASN A 155 -41.78 -12.95 -25.23
C ASN A 155 -40.36 -12.97 -24.68
N ILE A 156 -40.15 -13.82 -23.68
CA ILE A 156 -38.87 -13.89 -22.96
C ILE A 156 -37.72 -14.26 -23.89
N LYS A 157 -37.90 -15.19 -24.82
CA LYS A 157 -36.81 -15.61 -25.73
C LYS A 157 -36.37 -14.45 -26.66
N ILE A 158 -37.32 -13.74 -27.22
CA ILE A 158 -37.04 -12.63 -28.12
C ILE A 158 -36.48 -11.45 -27.33
N GLY A 159 -37.00 -11.18 -26.12
CA GLY A 159 -36.49 -10.15 -25.23
C GLY A 159 -35.02 -10.37 -24.84
N LEU A 160 -34.63 -11.59 -24.53
CA LEU A 160 -33.23 -11.93 -24.25
C LEU A 160 -32.33 -11.80 -25.49
N ILE A 161 -32.79 -12.23 -26.66
CA ILE A 161 -32.03 -12.08 -27.90
C ILE A 161 -31.82 -10.61 -28.25
N SER A 162 -32.79 -9.74 -27.97
CA SER A 162 -32.67 -8.29 -28.21
C SER A 162 -31.61 -7.61 -27.35
N MET A 163 -31.11 -8.25 -26.32
CA MET A 163 -30.04 -7.73 -25.47
C MET A 163 -28.63 -7.98 -26.02
N ILE A 164 -28.48 -8.87 -27.02
CA ILE A 164 -27.17 -9.18 -27.63
C ILE A 164 -26.46 -7.92 -28.16
N PRO A 165 -27.14 -7.03 -28.94
CA PRO A 165 -26.50 -5.80 -29.40
C PRO A 165 -26.04 -4.85 -28.28
N ASN A 166 -26.69 -4.91 -27.11
CA ASN A 166 -26.33 -4.08 -25.96
C ASN A 166 -25.10 -4.62 -25.21
N VAL A 167 -24.90 -5.93 -25.21
CA VAL A 167 -23.74 -6.60 -24.57
C VAL A 167 -22.49 -6.50 -25.46
N LEU A 168 -22.66 -6.56 -26.76
CA LEU A 168 -21.56 -6.63 -27.73
C LEU A 168 -20.56 -5.47 -27.63
N PRO A 169 -20.98 -4.19 -27.51
CA PRO A 169 -20.05 -3.08 -27.27
C PRO A 169 -19.27 -3.19 -25.98
N ILE A 170 -19.89 -3.69 -24.91
CA ILE A 170 -19.25 -3.84 -23.60
C ILE A 170 -18.12 -4.88 -23.68
N ILE A 171 -18.40 -6.02 -24.31
CA ILE A 171 -17.38 -7.07 -24.53
C ILE A 171 -16.26 -6.52 -25.41
N PHE A 172 -16.59 -5.78 -26.47
CA PHE A 172 -15.59 -5.24 -27.40
C PHE A 172 -14.64 -4.26 -26.71
N ILE A 173 -15.17 -3.36 -25.88
CA ILE A 173 -14.35 -2.40 -25.10
C ILE A 173 -13.48 -3.14 -24.08
N SER A 174 -14.03 -4.15 -23.39
CA SER A 174 -13.28 -4.95 -22.42
C SER A 174 -12.16 -5.78 -23.03
N MET A 175 -12.22 -6.09 -24.32
CA MET A 175 -11.14 -6.79 -25.04
C MET A 175 -10.01 -5.88 -25.50
N ILE A 176 -10.28 -4.57 -25.61
CA ILE A 176 -9.29 -3.57 -26.06
C ILE A 176 -8.53 -2.96 -24.88
N MET A 177 -9.12 -2.94 -23.70
CA MET A 177 -8.47 -2.48 -22.46
C MET A 177 -7.53 -3.52 -21.87
#